data_42dd17b09401fec025a77b98a22bfcaf
#
_entry.id   42dd17b09401fec025a77b98a22bfcaf
#
_cell.length_a   1.000
_cell.length_b   1.000
_cell.length_c   1.000
_cell.angle_alpha   90.00
_cell.angle_beta   90.00
_cell.angle_gamma   90.00
#
_symmetry.space_group_name_H-M   'P 1'
#
loop_
_entity.id
_entity.type
_entity.pdbx_description
1 polymer ?
#
loop_
_entity_poly.entity_id
_entity_poly.type
_entity_poly.pdbx_seq_one_letter_code
_entity_poly.pdbx_strand_id
1 'polypeptide(L)'
;MGALVSAELLSLFSRHIESHLGLYFPRQRAGELERALRGAAADLGFRNPEACIRSFMLRPVTRAQIEALARHLTVGETYFFRERKSFDVLKERILPDLIQSRREDGRYLRIWSAGCATGEEPYSMAILLHSMVPDFGEWNISILATDINPSFLQKAARGIYGEWSFRDVPSSFKERYFRRVAEGRFELLPGIRETVIFQYHNLAEDACPSLANNTNAMDIIICRNVLMYFSREVRKEVGRKLYRGLVEGGWLVVSPVEASAELFSSFSQVNFPDATLYRKDARKIKTGPPFISQTIEPYTGIPPKEKESPAKNFEPPASAPSGDALASHEQGRRGEAGEETAPLAPGDYTAPSLARLARLYANQGKLGDALGLCEKAICIDKLNPGLYYLLAAIQQEMGLLEESARSLKRVLYLDPEFVLAYFALGDLARRQGRTGESRKQFENALSAIARYGQDELIAESEGIITAGRLAEIIRENMRGVAAS
;
A
#
# COMPACT_ATOMS: atom_id res chain seq x y z
N MET A 1 -39.47 -7.21 -12.83
CA MET A 1 -38.74 -8.26 -12.15
C MET A 1 -37.64 -8.74 -13.13
N GLY A 2 -36.36 -8.38 -12.91
CA GLY A 2 -35.27 -8.85 -13.75
C GLY A 2 -35.08 -10.35 -13.54
N ALA A 3 -34.77 -11.09 -14.61
CA ALA A 3 -34.50 -12.51 -14.56
C ALA A 3 -33.43 -12.83 -13.52
N LEU A 4 -33.73 -13.76 -12.61
CA LEU A 4 -32.77 -14.26 -11.61
C LEU A 4 -31.66 -15.03 -12.39
N VAL A 5 -30.41 -14.74 -12.08
CA VAL A 5 -29.27 -15.50 -12.61
C VAL A 5 -29.34 -16.93 -12.06
N SER A 6 -29.11 -17.93 -12.90
CA SER A 6 -29.15 -19.33 -12.43
C SER A 6 -28.06 -19.59 -11.38
N ALA A 7 -28.38 -20.43 -10.37
CA ALA A 7 -27.44 -20.78 -9.31
C ALA A 7 -26.14 -21.42 -9.84
N GLU A 8 -26.23 -22.16 -10.95
CA GLU A 8 -25.09 -22.78 -11.61
C GLU A 8 -24.16 -21.71 -12.21
N LEU A 9 -24.72 -20.72 -12.92
CA LEU A 9 -23.97 -19.63 -13.51
C LEU A 9 -23.32 -18.75 -12.47
N LEU A 10 -24.02 -18.43 -11.36
CA LEU A 10 -23.45 -17.73 -10.21
C LEU A 10 -22.30 -18.51 -9.58
N SER A 11 -22.43 -19.83 -9.45
CA SER A 11 -21.36 -20.67 -8.89
C SER A 11 -20.12 -20.72 -9.79
N LEU A 12 -20.32 -20.76 -11.10
CA LEU A 12 -19.22 -20.67 -12.08
C LEU A 12 -18.52 -19.32 -12.00
N PHE A 13 -19.30 -18.25 -11.93
CA PHE A 13 -18.78 -16.90 -11.85
C PHE A 13 -18.08 -16.63 -10.51
N SER A 14 -18.57 -17.19 -9.40
CA SER A 14 -17.90 -17.10 -8.10
C SER A 14 -16.48 -17.64 -8.16
N ARG A 15 -16.25 -18.79 -8.83
CA ARG A 15 -14.89 -19.33 -9.04
C ARG A 15 -14.04 -18.44 -9.93
N HIS A 16 -14.65 -17.82 -10.93
CA HIS A 16 -13.95 -16.88 -11.81
C HIS A 16 -13.53 -15.60 -11.06
N ILE A 17 -14.39 -15.06 -10.19
CA ILE A 17 -14.04 -13.93 -9.30
C ILE A 17 -12.93 -14.34 -8.33
N GLU A 18 -13.00 -15.52 -7.76
CA GLU A 18 -11.97 -16.02 -6.85
C GLU A 18 -10.60 -16.07 -7.51
N SER A 19 -10.52 -16.51 -8.77
CA SER A 19 -9.22 -16.58 -9.48
C SER A 19 -8.62 -15.22 -9.79
N HIS A 20 -9.42 -14.14 -9.97
CA HIS A 20 -8.93 -12.80 -10.33
C HIS A 20 -8.89 -11.82 -9.15
N LEU A 21 -9.83 -11.92 -8.22
CA LEU A 21 -9.96 -10.98 -7.10
C LEU A 21 -9.64 -11.64 -5.75
N GLY A 22 -9.51 -12.97 -5.73
CA GLY A 22 -9.37 -13.74 -4.48
C GLY A 22 -10.63 -13.82 -3.64
N LEU A 23 -11.68 -13.07 -4.00
CA LEU A 23 -12.92 -12.96 -3.22
C LEU A 23 -13.75 -14.23 -3.32
N TYR A 24 -14.05 -14.82 -2.17
CA TYR A 24 -14.80 -16.05 -2.06
C TYR A 24 -16.26 -15.81 -1.71
N PHE A 25 -17.17 -16.28 -2.59
CA PHE A 25 -18.62 -16.22 -2.39
C PHE A 25 -19.20 -17.63 -2.30
N PRO A 26 -19.32 -18.22 -1.09
CA PRO A 26 -19.98 -19.49 -0.91
C PRO A 26 -21.47 -19.40 -1.28
N ARG A 27 -22.14 -20.53 -1.47
CA ARG A 27 -23.56 -20.59 -1.89
C ARG A 27 -24.48 -19.73 -0.99
N GLN A 28 -24.19 -19.64 0.29
CA GLN A 28 -24.96 -18.84 1.26
C GLN A 28 -24.87 -17.33 0.95
N ARG A 29 -23.80 -16.88 0.28
CA ARG A 29 -23.59 -15.49 -0.11
C ARG A 29 -23.90 -15.21 -1.60
N ALA A 30 -24.55 -16.16 -2.30
CA ALA A 30 -24.90 -16.00 -3.71
C ALA A 30 -25.77 -14.76 -3.98
N GLY A 31 -26.69 -14.42 -3.05
CA GLY A 31 -27.52 -13.23 -3.16
C GLY A 31 -26.75 -11.90 -3.05
N GLU A 32 -25.63 -11.89 -2.31
CA GLU A 32 -24.74 -10.73 -2.26
C GLU A 32 -24.00 -10.56 -3.60
N LEU A 33 -23.47 -11.66 -4.14
CA LEU A 33 -22.83 -11.70 -5.44
C LEU A 33 -23.77 -11.23 -6.56
N GLU A 34 -25.01 -11.73 -6.58
CA GLU A 34 -26.02 -11.33 -7.59
C GLU A 34 -26.34 -9.82 -7.50
N ARG A 35 -26.46 -9.29 -6.27
CA ARG A 35 -26.72 -7.86 -6.07
C ARG A 35 -25.56 -7.00 -6.55
N ALA A 36 -24.34 -7.38 -6.23
CA ALA A 36 -23.13 -6.69 -6.68
C ALA A 36 -22.97 -6.74 -8.21
N LEU A 37 -23.30 -7.90 -8.82
CA LEU A 37 -23.30 -8.06 -10.26
C LEU A 37 -24.31 -7.15 -10.98
N ARG A 38 -25.45 -6.87 -10.41
CA ARG A 38 -26.42 -5.92 -11.00
C ARG A 38 -25.81 -4.52 -11.09
N GLY A 39 -25.11 -4.07 -10.05
CA GLY A 39 -24.41 -2.78 -10.06
C GLY A 39 -23.28 -2.78 -11.08
N ALA A 40 -22.41 -3.78 -11.07
CA ALA A 40 -21.30 -3.89 -12.00
C ALA A 40 -21.76 -4.01 -13.47
N ALA A 41 -22.84 -4.73 -13.75
CA ALA A 41 -23.43 -4.84 -15.08
C ALA A 41 -23.92 -3.48 -15.59
N ALA A 42 -24.53 -2.66 -14.73
CA ALA A 42 -24.98 -1.32 -15.09
C ALA A 42 -23.77 -0.41 -15.40
N ASP A 43 -22.75 -0.41 -14.54
CA ASP A 43 -21.51 0.40 -14.74
C ASP A 43 -20.78 0.03 -16.04
N LEU A 44 -20.81 -1.25 -16.42
CA LEU A 44 -20.15 -1.77 -17.62
C LEU A 44 -21.06 -1.73 -18.87
N GLY A 45 -22.29 -1.21 -18.77
CA GLY A 45 -23.22 -1.06 -19.89
C GLY A 45 -23.87 -2.36 -20.36
N PHE A 46 -23.92 -3.42 -19.54
CA PHE A 46 -24.60 -4.66 -19.86
C PHE A 46 -26.10 -4.58 -19.59
N ARG A 47 -26.91 -5.25 -20.41
CA ARG A 47 -28.39 -5.28 -20.25
C ARG A 47 -28.84 -5.92 -18.95
N ASN A 48 -28.09 -6.90 -18.48
CA ASN A 48 -28.42 -7.68 -17.29
C ASN A 48 -27.15 -8.38 -16.74
N PRO A 49 -27.19 -8.88 -15.50
CA PRO A 49 -26.08 -9.59 -14.87
C PRO A 49 -25.61 -10.82 -15.65
N GLU A 50 -26.51 -11.56 -16.29
CA GLU A 50 -26.15 -12.76 -17.05
C GLU A 50 -25.28 -12.43 -18.27
N ALA A 51 -25.62 -11.39 -19.03
CA ALA A 51 -24.79 -10.91 -20.14
C ALA A 51 -23.41 -10.45 -19.68
N CYS A 52 -23.35 -9.81 -18.51
CA CYS A 52 -22.11 -9.41 -17.86
C CYS A 52 -21.25 -10.65 -17.53
N ILE A 53 -21.78 -11.64 -16.84
CA ILE A 53 -21.09 -12.89 -16.50
C ILE A 53 -20.57 -13.58 -17.77
N ARG A 54 -21.39 -13.75 -18.79
CA ARG A 54 -20.98 -14.39 -20.04
C ARG A 54 -19.82 -13.66 -20.71
N SER A 55 -19.82 -12.33 -20.69
CA SER A 55 -18.71 -11.52 -21.23
C SER A 55 -17.40 -11.78 -20.48
N PHE A 56 -17.43 -11.85 -19.15
CA PHE A 56 -16.25 -12.15 -18.33
C PHE A 56 -15.71 -13.56 -18.56
N MET A 57 -16.59 -14.53 -18.81
CA MET A 57 -16.16 -15.93 -18.99
C MET A 57 -15.66 -16.25 -20.41
N LEU A 58 -16.03 -15.43 -21.39
CA LEU A 58 -15.69 -15.68 -22.81
C LEU A 58 -14.45 -14.91 -23.28
N ARG A 59 -13.97 -13.95 -22.51
CA ARG A 59 -12.85 -13.07 -22.90
C ARG A 59 -11.89 -12.90 -21.73
N PRO A 60 -10.60 -12.61 -21.99
CA PRO A 60 -9.68 -12.18 -20.94
C PRO A 60 -10.25 -10.98 -20.19
N VAL A 61 -10.22 -11.03 -18.86
CA VAL A 61 -10.74 -9.95 -18.00
C VAL A 61 -9.78 -8.78 -18.05
N THR A 62 -10.30 -7.60 -18.31
CA THR A 62 -9.51 -6.37 -18.30
C THR A 62 -9.44 -5.77 -16.90
N ARG A 63 -8.40 -5.00 -16.62
CA ARG A 63 -8.26 -4.26 -15.35
C ARG A 63 -9.49 -3.38 -15.05
N ALA A 64 -10.00 -2.65 -16.05
CA ALA A 64 -11.20 -1.81 -15.89
C ALA A 64 -12.44 -2.62 -15.46
N GLN A 65 -12.56 -3.85 -15.93
CA GLN A 65 -13.62 -4.77 -15.52
C GLN A 65 -13.43 -5.25 -14.08
N ILE A 66 -12.18 -5.59 -13.69
CA ILE A 66 -11.84 -5.94 -12.30
C ILE A 66 -12.17 -4.78 -11.36
N GLU A 67 -11.79 -3.56 -11.71
CA GLU A 67 -12.09 -2.36 -10.93
C GLU A 67 -13.59 -2.09 -10.81
N ALA A 68 -14.36 -2.30 -11.88
CA ALA A 68 -15.82 -2.18 -11.84
C ALA A 68 -16.45 -3.21 -10.92
N LEU A 69 -15.98 -4.46 -10.96
CA LEU A 69 -16.43 -5.50 -10.02
C LEU A 69 -16.04 -5.17 -8.58
N ALA A 70 -14.80 -4.75 -8.34
CA ALA A 70 -14.31 -4.41 -7.02
C ALA A 70 -15.16 -3.32 -6.34
N ARG A 71 -15.63 -2.32 -7.09
CA ARG A 71 -16.53 -1.26 -6.56
C ARG A 71 -17.79 -1.80 -5.91
N HIS A 72 -18.31 -2.91 -6.41
CA HIS A 72 -19.56 -3.51 -5.94
C HIS A 72 -19.38 -4.73 -5.04
N LEU A 73 -18.21 -5.37 -5.07
CA LEU A 73 -17.94 -6.61 -4.35
C LEU A 73 -17.19 -6.39 -3.03
N THR A 74 -16.53 -5.23 -2.86
CA THR A 74 -15.77 -4.93 -1.66
C THR A 74 -16.58 -4.13 -0.65
N VAL A 75 -16.24 -4.32 0.63
CA VAL A 75 -16.87 -3.62 1.77
C VAL A 75 -15.89 -2.62 2.33
N GLY A 76 -16.25 -1.33 2.32
CA GLY A 76 -15.42 -0.23 2.79
C GLY A 76 -15.67 0.17 4.26
N GLU A 77 -16.03 -0.78 5.13
CA GLU A 77 -16.27 -0.49 6.55
C GLU A 77 -14.94 -0.24 7.27
N THR A 78 -14.67 1.01 7.59
CA THR A 78 -13.49 1.45 8.33
C THR A 78 -13.77 2.72 9.13
N TYR A 79 -12.91 3.03 10.11
CA TYR A 79 -12.96 4.24 10.93
C TYR A 79 -11.62 4.47 11.62
N PHE A 80 -11.38 5.69 12.11
CA PHE A 80 -10.13 6.04 12.77
C PHE A 80 -9.90 5.20 14.01
N PHE A 81 -8.70 4.62 14.11
CA PHE A 81 -8.25 3.73 15.19
C PHE A 81 -9.16 2.50 15.41
N ARG A 82 -9.75 1.98 14.34
CA ARG A 82 -10.52 0.72 14.39
C ARG A 82 -9.71 -0.37 15.08
N GLU A 83 -10.36 -1.11 16.04
CA GLU A 83 -9.69 -2.10 16.90
C GLU A 83 -8.51 -1.47 17.66
N ARG A 84 -8.80 -0.44 18.42
CA ARG A 84 -7.86 0.43 19.13
C ARG A 84 -6.73 -0.31 19.84
N LYS A 85 -7.01 -1.47 20.43
CA LYS A 85 -6.02 -2.32 21.14
C LYS A 85 -4.79 -2.66 20.30
N SER A 86 -4.95 -2.92 19.01
CA SER A 86 -3.81 -3.16 18.12
C SER A 86 -2.95 -1.90 17.95
N PHE A 87 -3.56 -0.72 17.88
CA PHE A 87 -2.83 0.56 17.84
C PHE A 87 -2.16 0.89 19.17
N ASP A 88 -2.78 0.54 20.30
CA ASP A 88 -2.18 0.74 21.64
C ASP A 88 -0.92 -0.14 21.77
N VAL A 89 -0.95 -1.41 21.32
CA VAL A 89 0.24 -2.27 21.28
C VAL A 89 1.32 -1.72 20.35
N LEU A 90 0.95 -1.22 19.16
CA LEU A 90 1.90 -0.57 18.27
C LEU A 90 2.56 0.63 18.94
N LYS A 91 1.77 1.49 19.59
CA LYS A 91 2.22 2.71 20.27
C LYS A 91 3.14 2.42 21.46
N GLU A 92 2.77 1.46 22.31
CA GLU A 92 3.41 1.26 23.61
C GLU A 92 4.56 0.26 23.56
N ARG A 93 4.60 -0.65 22.58
CA ARG A 93 5.53 -1.77 22.55
C ARG A 93 6.40 -1.84 21.31
N ILE A 94 5.82 -1.58 20.13
CA ILE A 94 6.52 -1.87 18.87
C ILE A 94 7.19 -0.63 18.30
N LEU A 95 6.46 0.47 18.17
CA LEU A 95 6.99 1.70 17.59
C LEU A 95 8.14 2.31 18.40
N PRO A 96 8.14 2.31 19.76
CA PRO A 96 9.27 2.83 20.53
C PRO A 96 10.58 2.10 20.18
N ASP A 97 10.56 0.77 20.14
CA ASP A 97 11.73 -0.03 19.81
C ASP A 97 12.19 0.18 18.37
N LEU A 98 11.26 0.24 17.42
CA LEU A 98 11.56 0.53 16.01
C LEU A 98 12.14 1.93 15.82
N ILE A 99 11.53 2.95 16.42
CA ILE A 99 12.01 4.34 16.35
C ILE A 99 13.41 4.44 16.96
N GLN A 100 13.64 3.84 18.13
CA GLN A 100 14.96 3.85 18.78
C GLN A 100 16.01 3.17 17.89
N SER A 101 15.72 1.98 17.37
CA SER A 101 16.67 1.24 16.52
C SER A 101 16.98 1.95 15.20
N ARG A 102 16.02 2.68 14.64
CA ARG A 102 16.15 3.41 13.38
C ARG A 102 16.72 4.82 13.55
N ARG A 103 16.72 5.37 14.75
CA ARG A 103 17.23 6.72 15.03
C ARG A 103 18.73 6.84 14.71
N GLU A 104 19.49 5.77 14.94
CA GLU A 104 20.92 5.68 14.65
C GLU A 104 21.20 5.13 13.24
N ASP A 105 20.21 4.46 12.62
CA ASP A 105 20.29 3.76 11.35
C ASP A 105 19.44 4.46 10.29
N GLY A 106 19.84 5.68 9.89
CA GLY A 106 19.27 6.39 8.73
C GLY A 106 17.86 6.96 8.90
N ARG A 107 17.22 6.88 10.07
CA ARG A 107 15.90 7.48 10.39
C ARG A 107 14.81 7.17 9.36
N TYR A 108 14.68 5.91 8.94
CA TYR A 108 13.65 5.50 8.01
C TYR A 108 12.67 4.51 8.64
N LEU A 109 11.40 4.56 8.21
CA LEU A 109 10.36 3.63 8.63
C LEU A 109 9.39 3.39 7.48
N ARG A 110 9.16 2.12 7.16
CA ARG A 110 8.29 1.72 6.06
C ARG A 110 7.10 0.92 6.58
N ILE A 111 5.91 1.41 6.33
CA ILE A 111 4.66 0.80 6.77
C ILE A 111 3.76 0.57 5.56
N TRP A 112 3.09 -0.56 5.53
CA TRP A 112 2.11 -0.88 4.51
C TRP A 112 0.75 -1.21 5.13
N SER A 113 -0.28 -0.43 4.79
CA SER A 113 -1.70 -0.74 5.06
C SER A 113 -2.28 -1.42 3.83
N ALA A 114 -2.46 -2.74 3.92
CA ALA A 114 -2.91 -3.61 2.84
C ALA A 114 -4.42 -3.87 2.93
N GLY A 115 -5.20 -3.31 2.01
CA GLY A 115 -6.66 -3.25 2.08
C GLY A 115 -7.13 -2.07 2.91
N CYS A 116 -6.61 -0.87 2.59
CA CYS A 116 -6.78 0.36 3.38
C CYS A 116 -8.20 0.96 3.31
N ALA A 117 -9.08 0.46 2.48
CA ALA A 117 -10.41 0.99 2.22
C ALA A 117 -10.38 2.52 1.97
N THR A 118 -11.14 3.30 2.72
CA THR A 118 -11.23 4.76 2.56
C THR A 118 -10.18 5.55 3.33
N GLY A 119 -9.11 4.90 3.82
CA GLY A 119 -7.87 5.54 4.27
C GLY A 119 -7.79 5.85 5.76
N GLU A 120 -8.82 5.57 6.57
CA GLU A 120 -8.82 5.86 8.00
C GLU A 120 -7.71 5.09 8.74
N GLU A 121 -7.39 3.85 8.33
CA GLU A 121 -6.34 3.05 8.95
C GLU A 121 -4.93 3.62 8.70
N PRO A 122 -4.47 3.85 7.46
CA PRO A 122 -3.14 4.42 7.23
C PRO A 122 -3.00 5.83 7.79
N TYR A 123 -4.07 6.63 7.79
CA TYR A 123 -4.03 7.94 8.44
C TYR A 123 -4.01 7.86 9.96
N SER A 124 -4.63 6.85 10.57
CA SER A 124 -4.47 6.59 12.01
C SER A 124 -3.02 6.30 12.37
N MET A 125 -2.32 5.53 11.50
CA MET A 125 -0.90 5.27 11.67
C MET A 125 -0.05 6.53 11.47
N ALA A 126 -0.34 7.35 10.44
CA ALA A 126 0.35 8.62 10.22
C ALA A 126 0.22 9.56 11.43
N ILE A 127 -0.99 9.72 11.94
CA ILE A 127 -1.27 10.54 13.13
C ILE A 127 -0.52 10.00 14.37
N LEU A 128 -0.50 8.69 14.55
CA LEU A 128 0.23 8.06 15.64
C LEU A 128 1.73 8.38 15.58
N LEU A 129 2.34 8.20 14.41
CA LEU A 129 3.76 8.50 14.20
C LEU A 129 4.08 9.98 14.38
N HIS A 130 3.26 10.89 13.86
CA HIS A 130 3.40 12.32 14.09
C HIS A 130 3.35 12.69 15.58
N SER A 131 2.59 11.93 16.38
CA SER A 131 2.52 12.15 17.84
C SER A 131 3.72 11.60 18.62
N MET A 132 4.45 10.63 18.05
CA MET A 132 5.53 9.88 18.72
C MET A 132 6.93 10.32 18.28
N VAL A 133 7.08 10.91 17.11
CA VAL A 133 8.36 11.32 16.53
C VAL A 133 8.45 12.86 16.52
N PRO A 134 9.13 13.48 17.50
CA PRO A 134 9.18 14.95 17.60
C PRO A 134 9.90 15.61 16.42
N ASP A 135 10.91 14.94 15.87
CA ASP A 135 11.73 15.34 14.73
C ASP A 135 11.24 14.71 13.41
N PHE A 136 9.91 14.58 13.24
CA PHE A 136 9.26 13.85 12.12
C PHE A 136 9.77 14.29 10.74
N GLY A 137 10.04 15.58 10.55
CA GLY A 137 10.55 16.14 9.29
C GLY A 137 11.98 15.69 8.93
N GLU A 138 12.74 15.12 9.88
CA GLU A 138 14.07 14.58 9.66
C GLU A 138 14.05 13.07 9.36
N TRP A 139 12.86 12.45 9.37
CA TRP A 139 12.68 11.04 9.13
C TRP A 139 12.18 10.78 7.71
N ASN A 140 12.66 9.72 7.11
CA ASN A 140 12.10 9.16 5.88
C ASN A 140 11.00 8.13 6.25
N ILE A 141 9.82 8.62 6.61
CA ILE A 141 8.66 7.78 6.92
C ILE A 141 7.80 7.64 5.68
N SER A 142 7.60 6.39 5.23
CA SER A 142 6.75 6.06 4.10
C SER A 142 5.62 5.14 4.53
N ILE A 143 4.38 5.58 4.38
CA ILE A 143 3.18 4.75 4.59
C ILE A 143 2.55 4.47 3.23
N LEU A 144 2.74 3.24 2.75
CA LEU A 144 2.04 2.73 1.57
C LEU A 144 0.64 2.27 1.98
N ALA A 145 -0.39 2.73 1.29
CA ALA A 145 -1.77 2.33 1.53
C ALA A 145 -2.37 1.80 0.23
N THR A 146 -2.81 0.54 0.22
CA THR A 146 -3.27 -0.10 -0.99
C THR A 146 -4.66 -0.69 -0.84
N ASP A 147 -5.44 -0.65 -1.91
CA ASP A 147 -6.74 -1.31 -2.01
C ASP A 147 -7.03 -1.72 -3.46
N ILE A 148 -7.89 -2.70 -3.64
CA ILE A 148 -8.35 -3.14 -4.96
C ILE A 148 -9.46 -2.23 -5.51
N ASN A 149 -10.11 -1.44 -4.66
CA ASN A 149 -11.22 -0.58 -5.02
C ASN A 149 -10.75 0.86 -5.30
N PRO A 150 -10.71 1.29 -6.56
CA PRO A 150 -10.22 2.63 -6.92
C PRO A 150 -11.09 3.76 -6.35
N SER A 151 -12.41 3.52 -6.14
CA SER A 151 -13.28 4.54 -5.53
C SER A 151 -12.95 4.78 -4.06
N PHE A 152 -12.50 3.75 -3.34
CA PHE A 152 -12.02 3.89 -1.97
C PHE A 152 -10.71 4.70 -1.94
N LEU A 153 -9.77 4.38 -2.82
CA LEU A 153 -8.50 5.10 -2.92
C LEU A 153 -8.70 6.58 -3.27
N GLN A 154 -9.63 6.89 -4.18
CA GLN A 154 -9.97 8.29 -4.49
C GLN A 154 -10.53 9.03 -3.27
N LYS A 155 -11.43 8.39 -2.49
CA LYS A 155 -11.96 8.98 -1.26
C LYS A 155 -10.85 9.15 -0.22
N ALA A 156 -9.99 8.15 -0.04
CA ALA A 156 -8.85 8.18 0.86
C ALA A 156 -7.89 9.34 0.52
N ALA A 157 -7.51 9.49 -0.75
CA ALA A 157 -6.62 10.55 -1.21
C ALA A 157 -7.17 11.96 -0.98
N ARG A 158 -8.50 12.15 -1.03
CA ARG A 158 -9.13 13.43 -0.68
C ARG A 158 -8.97 13.77 0.80
N GLY A 159 -8.92 12.78 1.68
CA GLY A 159 -8.77 12.97 3.13
C GLY A 159 -9.95 13.69 3.79
N ILE A 160 -11.17 13.59 3.23
CA ILE A 160 -12.38 14.24 3.74
C ILE A 160 -13.33 13.17 4.31
N TYR A 161 -13.66 13.31 5.59
CA TYR A 161 -14.40 12.30 6.35
C TYR A 161 -15.67 12.88 6.99
N GLY A 162 -16.68 12.03 7.17
CA GLY A 162 -17.91 12.33 7.91
C GLY A 162 -17.81 11.92 9.37
N GLU A 163 -18.79 12.31 10.19
CA GLU A 163 -18.87 11.98 11.63
C GLU A 163 -18.70 10.50 11.92
N TRP A 164 -19.21 9.63 11.07
CA TRP A 164 -19.14 8.17 11.25
C TRP A 164 -17.72 7.62 11.32
N SER A 165 -16.78 8.24 10.61
CA SER A 165 -15.35 7.84 10.65
C SER A 165 -14.69 8.14 12.00
N PHE A 166 -15.31 8.96 12.86
CA PHE A 166 -14.76 9.40 14.15
C PHE A 166 -15.45 8.75 15.37
N ARG A 167 -16.30 7.74 15.18
CA ARG A 167 -17.15 7.19 16.25
C ARG A 167 -16.41 6.64 17.46
N ASP A 168 -15.13 6.22 17.31
CA ASP A 168 -14.33 5.62 18.37
C ASP A 168 -13.17 6.54 18.85
N VAL A 169 -13.18 7.82 18.44
CA VAL A 169 -12.17 8.78 18.87
C VAL A 169 -12.81 9.98 19.57
N PRO A 170 -12.11 10.59 20.55
CA PRO A 170 -12.63 11.77 21.25
C PRO A 170 -12.75 13.00 20.34
N SER A 171 -13.61 13.96 20.68
CA SER A 171 -13.80 15.19 19.89
C SER A 171 -12.51 15.99 19.70
N SER A 172 -11.65 16.05 20.71
CA SER A 172 -10.35 16.71 20.66
C SER A 172 -9.42 16.14 19.56
N PHE A 173 -9.62 14.90 19.16
CA PHE A 173 -8.90 14.30 18.04
C PHE A 173 -9.23 15.01 16.72
N LYS A 174 -10.51 15.29 16.46
CA LYS A 174 -10.92 16.02 15.25
C LYS A 174 -10.36 17.43 15.23
N GLU A 175 -10.42 18.13 16.35
CA GLU A 175 -9.92 19.50 16.47
C GLU A 175 -8.42 19.61 16.23
N ARG A 176 -7.67 18.59 16.62
CA ARG A 176 -6.20 18.58 16.50
C ARG A 176 -5.69 18.24 15.11
N TYR A 177 -6.36 17.33 14.39
CA TYR A 177 -5.81 16.75 13.16
C TYR A 177 -6.65 17.06 11.91
N PHE A 178 -7.81 17.69 12.08
CA PHE A 178 -8.72 17.97 10.99
C PHE A 178 -9.22 19.40 10.98
N ARG A 179 -9.51 19.89 9.77
CA ARG A 179 -10.19 21.17 9.56
C ARG A 179 -11.63 20.89 9.13
N ARG A 180 -12.60 21.58 9.72
CA ARG A 180 -14.00 21.52 9.27
C ARG A 180 -14.14 22.24 7.94
N VAL A 181 -14.61 21.55 6.90
CA VAL A 181 -14.77 22.11 5.55
C VAL A 181 -16.25 22.30 5.16
N ALA A 182 -17.14 21.52 5.76
CA ALA A 182 -18.60 21.69 5.62
C ALA A 182 -19.30 21.11 6.87
N GLU A 183 -20.63 21.22 6.94
CA GLU A 183 -21.40 20.59 8.01
C GLU A 183 -21.17 19.08 8.01
N GLY A 184 -20.73 18.52 9.15
CA GLY A 184 -20.41 17.10 9.30
C GLY A 184 -19.27 16.58 8.40
N ARG A 185 -18.43 17.47 7.83
CA ARG A 185 -17.29 17.10 6.98
C ARG A 185 -16.00 17.70 7.49
N PHE A 186 -14.99 16.86 7.61
CA PHE A 186 -13.69 17.19 8.18
C PHE A 186 -12.57 16.75 7.23
N GLU A 187 -11.68 17.67 6.91
CA GLU A 187 -10.52 17.42 6.04
C GLU A 187 -9.27 17.23 6.91
N LEU A 188 -8.51 16.20 6.65
CA LEU A 188 -7.25 15.91 7.32
C LEU A 188 -6.21 16.98 6.97
N LEU A 189 -5.43 17.40 7.97
CA LEU A 189 -4.37 18.40 7.78
C LEU A 189 -3.33 17.94 6.74
N PRO A 190 -2.87 18.82 5.84
CA PRO A 190 -1.97 18.48 4.73
C PRO A 190 -0.71 17.73 5.15
N GLY A 191 -0.03 18.18 6.21
CA GLY A 191 1.21 17.55 6.68
C GLY A 191 1.07 16.07 7.06
N ILE A 192 -0.13 15.66 7.52
CA ILE A 192 -0.41 14.24 7.80
C ILE A 192 -0.82 13.52 6.52
N ARG A 193 -1.64 14.16 5.67
CA ARG A 193 -2.13 13.58 4.42
C ARG A 193 -0.99 13.19 3.48
N GLU A 194 0.03 14.02 3.38
CA GLU A 194 1.19 13.83 2.50
C GLU A 194 2.12 12.68 2.93
N THR A 195 1.99 12.19 4.17
CA THR A 195 2.77 11.04 4.66
C THR A 195 2.31 9.71 4.05
N VAL A 196 1.08 9.65 3.49
CA VAL A 196 0.47 8.42 3.00
C VAL A 196 0.40 8.41 1.48
N ILE A 197 0.92 7.34 0.87
CA ILE A 197 0.90 7.10 -0.57
C ILE A 197 -0.17 6.05 -0.88
N PHE A 198 -1.21 6.45 -1.62
CA PHE A 198 -2.28 5.55 -2.04
C PHE A 198 -1.99 4.93 -3.40
N GLN A 199 -2.13 3.60 -3.50
CA GLN A 199 -1.87 2.85 -4.72
C GLN A 199 -2.86 1.70 -4.88
N TYR A 200 -3.28 1.43 -6.11
CA TYR A 200 -4.02 0.21 -6.44
C TYR A 200 -3.14 -1.02 -6.24
N HIS A 201 -3.67 -2.05 -5.58
CA HIS A 201 -3.00 -3.34 -5.47
C HIS A 201 -4.02 -4.47 -5.22
N ASN A 202 -3.92 -5.52 -6.03
CA ASN A 202 -4.69 -6.74 -5.86
C ASN A 202 -3.84 -7.77 -5.09
N LEU A 203 -4.11 -7.96 -3.80
CA LEU A 203 -3.37 -8.90 -2.96
C LEU A 203 -3.38 -10.34 -3.46
N ALA A 204 -4.45 -10.75 -4.16
CA ALA A 204 -4.57 -12.10 -4.68
C ALA A 204 -3.65 -12.32 -5.90
N GLU A 205 -3.65 -11.39 -6.85
CA GLU A 205 -3.03 -11.57 -8.16
C GLU A 205 -1.66 -10.88 -8.28
N ASP A 206 -1.56 -9.61 -7.82
CA ASP A 206 -0.37 -8.81 -8.02
C ASP A 206 0.86 -9.37 -7.31
N ALA A 207 2.01 -9.05 -7.88
CA ALA A 207 3.27 -9.46 -7.30
C ALA A 207 3.54 -8.72 -5.97
N CYS A 208 3.88 -9.51 -4.96
CA CYS A 208 4.31 -9.02 -3.66
C CYS A 208 5.29 -10.04 -3.05
N PRO A 209 6.46 -9.61 -2.54
CA PRO A 209 7.00 -8.24 -2.60
C PRO A 209 7.46 -7.84 -4.00
N SER A 210 7.39 -6.55 -4.30
CA SER A 210 7.89 -5.98 -5.56
C SER A 210 8.42 -4.57 -5.33
N LEU A 211 9.54 -4.23 -5.93
CA LEU A 211 10.08 -2.87 -5.94
C LEU A 211 9.24 -1.95 -6.83
N ALA A 212 8.64 -2.49 -7.90
CA ALA A 212 7.82 -1.72 -8.82
C ALA A 212 6.56 -1.13 -8.17
N ASN A 213 5.95 -1.88 -7.25
CA ASN A 213 4.76 -1.43 -6.51
C ASN A 213 5.05 -1.12 -5.04
N ASN A 214 6.33 -0.97 -4.68
CA ASN A 214 6.80 -0.54 -3.37
C ASN A 214 6.35 -1.40 -2.17
N THR A 215 5.96 -2.68 -2.39
CA THR A 215 5.47 -3.61 -1.35
C THR A 215 6.57 -4.42 -0.67
N ASN A 216 7.82 -4.03 -0.83
CA ASN A 216 9.00 -4.72 -0.29
C ASN A 216 9.56 -4.04 0.97
N ALA A 217 10.34 -4.78 1.74
CA ALA A 217 11.14 -4.27 2.86
C ALA A 217 10.34 -3.44 3.89
N MET A 218 9.16 -3.92 4.28
CA MET A 218 8.29 -3.26 5.24
C MET A 218 8.70 -3.57 6.68
N ASP A 219 8.73 -2.55 7.54
CA ASP A 219 8.91 -2.71 8.98
C ASP A 219 7.61 -3.20 9.64
N ILE A 220 6.47 -2.67 9.16
CA ILE A 220 5.14 -3.06 9.63
C ILE A 220 4.23 -3.25 8.41
N ILE A 221 3.49 -4.36 8.37
CA ILE A 221 2.36 -4.55 7.47
C ILE A 221 1.09 -4.66 8.31
N ILE A 222 0.09 -3.85 7.97
CA ILE A 222 -1.25 -3.90 8.56
C ILE A 222 -2.19 -4.46 7.49
N CYS A 223 -2.73 -5.66 7.72
CA CYS A 223 -3.68 -6.32 6.83
C CYS A 223 -4.85 -6.81 7.65
N ARG A 224 -5.84 -5.96 7.87
CA ARG A 224 -6.93 -6.17 8.83
C ARG A 224 -8.30 -6.15 8.15
N ASN A 225 -9.13 -7.14 8.49
CA ASN A 225 -10.47 -7.30 7.94
C ASN A 225 -10.51 -7.42 6.40
N VAL A 226 -9.49 -8.07 5.82
CA VAL A 226 -9.30 -8.31 4.39
C VAL A 226 -9.27 -9.79 4.07
N LEU A 227 -8.46 -10.55 4.81
CA LEU A 227 -8.23 -11.97 4.55
C LEU A 227 -9.50 -12.82 4.73
N MET A 228 -10.43 -12.35 5.56
CA MET A 228 -11.70 -13.02 5.78
C MET A 228 -12.57 -13.14 4.52
N TYR A 229 -12.34 -12.32 3.51
CA TYR A 229 -13.06 -12.36 2.23
C TYR A 229 -12.46 -13.34 1.21
N PHE A 230 -11.26 -13.85 1.46
CA PHE A 230 -10.55 -14.76 0.57
C PHE A 230 -10.85 -16.23 0.89
N SER A 231 -10.68 -17.11 -0.10
CA SER A 231 -10.66 -18.56 0.15
C SER A 231 -9.44 -18.96 1.00
N ARG A 232 -9.46 -20.18 1.52
CA ARG A 232 -8.38 -20.71 2.37
C ARG A 232 -7.04 -20.72 1.62
N GLU A 233 -7.08 -21.10 0.35
CA GLU A 233 -5.90 -21.22 -0.53
C GLU A 233 -5.30 -19.83 -0.80
N VAL A 234 -6.15 -18.86 -1.17
CA VAL A 234 -5.73 -17.47 -1.41
C VAL A 234 -5.19 -16.83 -0.14
N ARG A 235 -5.84 -17.05 1.03
CA ARG A 235 -5.30 -16.57 2.32
C ARG A 235 -3.89 -17.07 2.60
N LYS A 236 -3.60 -18.35 2.34
CA LYS A 236 -2.27 -18.92 2.54
C LYS A 236 -1.24 -18.27 1.62
N GLU A 237 -1.60 -18.03 0.36
CA GLU A 237 -0.70 -17.38 -0.58
C GLU A 237 -0.45 -15.91 -0.21
N VAL A 238 -1.51 -15.17 0.13
CA VAL A 238 -1.38 -13.79 0.60
C VAL A 238 -0.53 -13.75 1.89
N GLY A 239 -0.74 -14.66 2.85
CA GLY A 239 0.08 -14.76 4.05
C GLY A 239 1.57 -14.93 3.73
N ARG A 240 1.92 -15.76 2.72
CA ARG A 240 3.31 -15.91 2.25
C ARG A 240 3.84 -14.64 1.58
N LYS A 241 3.02 -13.95 0.78
CA LYS A 241 3.38 -12.66 0.17
C LYS A 241 3.69 -11.62 1.25
N LEU A 242 2.82 -11.48 2.26
CA LEU A 242 3.03 -10.55 3.39
C LEU A 242 4.31 -10.89 4.17
N TYR A 243 4.58 -12.18 4.44
CA TYR A 243 5.82 -12.62 5.08
C TYR A 243 7.07 -12.18 4.29
N ARG A 244 7.06 -12.37 2.96
CA ARG A 244 8.19 -11.96 2.11
C ARG A 244 8.33 -10.44 2.03
N GLY A 245 7.22 -9.68 2.10
CA GLY A 245 7.21 -8.22 2.08
C GLY A 245 7.85 -7.56 3.29
N LEU A 246 7.88 -8.25 4.44
CA LEU A 246 8.48 -7.75 5.67
C LEU A 246 10.00 -7.90 5.68
N VAL A 247 10.67 -7.00 6.38
CA VAL A 247 12.06 -7.18 6.77
C VAL A 247 12.18 -8.19 7.90
N GLU A 248 13.39 -8.69 8.14
CA GLU A 248 13.67 -9.49 9.32
C GLU A 248 13.39 -8.69 10.60
N GLY A 249 12.68 -9.29 11.55
CA GLY A 249 12.19 -8.60 12.75
C GLY A 249 10.95 -7.72 12.53
N GLY A 250 10.45 -7.60 11.29
CA GLY A 250 9.27 -6.83 10.96
C GLY A 250 7.96 -7.46 11.47
N TRP A 251 6.91 -6.65 11.54
CA TRP A 251 5.65 -7.00 12.17
C TRP A 251 4.47 -7.05 11.21
N LEU A 252 3.64 -8.08 11.34
CA LEU A 252 2.34 -8.18 10.69
C LEU A 252 1.23 -8.01 11.72
N VAL A 253 0.32 -7.08 11.45
CA VAL A 253 -0.88 -6.80 12.24
C VAL A 253 -2.09 -7.26 11.44
N VAL A 254 -2.87 -8.17 12.01
CA VAL A 254 -4.15 -8.65 11.46
C VAL A 254 -5.28 -8.38 12.44
N SER A 255 -6.52 -8.48 12.00
CA SER A 255 -7.64 -8.37 12.93
C SER A 255 -7.73 -9.64 13.82
N PRO A 256 -8.30 -9.54 15.04
CA PRO A 256 -8.44 -10.68 15.92
C PRO A 256 -9.19 -11.87 15.30
N VAL A 257 -10.17 -11.59 14.43
CA VAL A 257 -10.96 -12.63 13.74
C VAL A 257 -10.19 -13.34 12.62
N GLU A 258 -9.07 -12.77 12.18
CA GLU A 258 -8.20 -13.32 11.14
C GLU A 258 -6.95 -13.99 11.72
N ALA A 259 -6.72 -13.86 13.03
CA ALA A 259 -5.59 -14.47 13.70
C ALA A 259 -5.66 -15.99 13.58
N SER A 260 -4.59 -16.62 13.07
CA SER A 260 -4.52 -18.05 12.82
C SER A 260 -3.09 -18.56 12.87
N ALA A 261 -2.80 -19.47 13.77
CA ALA A 261 -1.47 -20.11 13.87
C ALA A 261 -1.16 -20.95 12.62
N GLU A 262 -2.16 -21.55 11.98
CA GLU A 262 -1.97 -22.29 10.72
C GLU A 262 -1.63 -21.37 9.56
N LEU A 263 -2.39 -20.29 9.40
CA LEU A 263 -2.22 -19.35 8.30
C LEU A 263 -0.86 -18.63 8.37
N PHE A 264 -0.45 -18.26 9.57
CA PHE A 264 0.78 -17.51 9.82
C PHE A 264 1.88 -18.38 10.45
N SER A 265 1.95 -19.67 10.09
CA SER A 265 2.91 -20.63 10.64
C SER A 265 4.38 -20.25 10.40
N SER A 266 4.67 -19.47 9.36
CA SER A 266 6.02 -18.94 9.09
C SER A 266 6.43 -17.81 10.04
N PHE A 267 5.47 -17.16 10.70
CA PHE A 267 5.73 -16.09 11.65
C PHE A 267 5.93 -16.59 13.07
N SER A 268 6.57 -15.80 13.91
CA SER A 268 6.49 -15.92 15.36
C SER A 268 5.26 -15.17 15.86
N GLN A 269 4.30 -15.91 16.43
CA GLN A 269 3.13 -15.31 17.05
C GLN A 269 3.52 -14.69 18.39
N VAL A 270 3.18 -13.42 18.59
CA VAL A 270 3.42 -12.67 19.82
C VAL A 270 2.07 -12.25 20.40
N ASN A 271 1.75 -12.75 21.58
CA ASN A 271 0.49 -12.46 22.25
C ASN A 271 0.71 -11.32 23.25
N PHE A 272 -0.11 -10.29 23.13
CA PHE A 272 -0.27 -9.20 24.09
C PHE A 272 -1.62 -9.37 24.81
N PRO A 273 -1.85 -8.73 25.96
CA PRO A 273 -3.09 -8.92 26.72
C PRO A 273 -4.38 -8.74 25.89
N ASP A 274 -4.34 -7.88 24.89
CA ASP A 274 -5.52 -7.50 24.11
C ASP A 274 -5.37 -7.65 22.59
N ALA A 275 -4.21 -8.12 22.11
CA ALA A 275 -3.96 -8.28 20.68
C ALA A 275 -2.93 -9.38 20.39
N THR A 276 -3.09 -10.06 19.28
CA THR A 276 -2.10 -11.00 18.76
C THR A 276 -1.49 -10.41 17.50
N LEU A 277 -0.17 -10.27 17.49
CA LEU A 277 0.60 -9.80 16.35
C LEU A 277 1.58 -10.89 15.90
N TYR A 278 2.11 -10.74 14.70
CA TYR A 278 3.01 -11.71 14.11
C TYR A 278 4.33 -11.03 13.74
N ARG A 279 5.45 -11.68 14.12
CA ARG A 279 6.79 -11.16 13.83
C ARG A 279 7.50 -12.08 12.84
N LYS A 280 8.15 -11.48 11.84
CA LYS A 280 9.07 -12.22 10.98
C LYS A 280 10.37 -12.46 11.75
N ASP A 281 10.73 -13.75 11.96
CA ASP A 281 11.91 -14.14 12.73
C ASP A 281 12.64 -15.28 12.00
N ALA A 282 13.86 -15.02 11.51
CA ALA A 282 14.68 -15.98 10.77
C ALA A 282 14.99 -17.26 11.59
N ARG A 283 14.95 -17.18 12.92
CA ARG A 283 15.28 -18.32 13.78
C ARG A 283 14.23 -19.43 13.73
N LYS A 284 13.01 -19.15 13.28
CA LYS A 284 11.92 -20.12 13.22
C LYS A 284 12.00 -21.11 12.06
N ILE A 285 12.87 -20.87 11.07
CA ILE A 285 13.07 -21.77 9.92
C ILE A 285 13.89 -23.03 10.30
N LYS A 286 14.50 -23.06 11.48
CA LYS A 286 15.22 -24.22 12.01
C LYS A 286 14.40 -24.91 13.10
N THR A 287 13.56 -25.87 12.67
CA THR A 287 13.05 -27.05 13.41
C THR A 287 13.17 -27.06 14.94
N GLY A 288 12.03 -27.01 15.66
CA GLY A 288 11.93 -27.36 17.07
C GLY A 288 10.49 -27.13 17.58
N PRO A 289 10.05 -27.91 18.58
CA PRO A 289 8.70 -27.78 19.13
C PRO A 289 8.45 -26.39 19.75
N PRO A 290 7.19 -26.00 19.95
CA PRO A 290 6.84 -24.65 20.35
C PRO A 290 7.47 -24.30 21.70
N PHE A 291 8.16 -23.16 21.74
CA PHE A 291 8.66 -22.60 22.99
C PHE A 291 7.44 -22.20 23.84
N ILE A 292 7.31 -22.83 25.00
CA ILE A 292 6.31 -22.49 26.00
C ILE A 292 6.58 -21.04 26.43
N SER A 293 5.62 -20.16 26.18
CA SER A 293 5.59 -18.79 26.65
C SER A 293 5.95 -18.75 28.14
N GLN A 294 7.02 -18.04 28.48
CA GLN A 294 7.22 -17.65 29.87
C GLN A 294 6.04 -16.76 30.26
N THR A 295 5.24 -17.25 31.17
CA THR A 295 4.17 -16.52 31.85
C THR A 295 4.83 -15.33 32.56
N ILE A 296 4.64 -14.14 32.03
CA ILE A 296 4.96 -12.92 32.77
C ILE A 296 3.93 -12.83 33.88
N GLU A 297 4.40 -12.89 35.14
CA GLU A 297 3.55 -12.72 36.31
C GLU A 297 2.77 -11.41 36.21
N PRO A 298 1.50 -11.36 36.67
CA PRO A 298 0.72 -10.16 36.60
C PRO A 298 1.34 -9.09 37.52
N TYR A 299 1.69 -7.95 36.95
CA TYR A 299 2.16 -6.78 37.66
C TYR A 299 1.03 -6.25 38.53
N THR A 300 1.07 -6.53 39.84
CA THR A 300 0.20 -5.97 40.87
C THR A 300 0.86 -4.73 41.48
N GLY A 301 0.97 -3.66 40.72
CA GLY A 301 1.44 -2.37 41.21
C GLY A 301 0.47 -1.27 40.84
N ILE A 302 -0.28 -0.78 41.81
CA ILE A 302 -1.07 0.48 41.71
C ILE A 302 -0.06 1.60 41.61
N PRO A 303 0.00 2.38 40.51
CA PRO A 303 0.84 3.57 40.50
C PRO A 303 0.25 4.66 41.41
N PRO A 304 1.08 5.41 42.18
CA PRO A 304 0.61 6.52 42.99
C PRO A 304 0.05 7.64 42.09
N LYS A 305 -1.05 8.24 42.50
CA LYS A 305 -1.65 9.44 41.90
C LYS A 305 -0.59 10.52 41.75
N GLU A 306 -0.17 10.82 40.57
CA GLU A 306 0.61 12.01 40.25
C GLU A 306 -0.28 13.26 40.39
N LYS A 307 0.23 14.22 41.14
CA LYS A 307 -0.35 15.54 41.31
C LYS A 307 -0.30 16.30 40.00
N GLU A 308 -1.42 16.87 39.62
CA GLU A 308 -1.54 17.82 38.53
C GLU A 308 -0.51 18.94 38.67
N SER A 309 0.41 19.06 37.71
CA SER A 309 1.21 20.26 37.51
C SER A 309 0.60 21.08 36.36
N PRO A 310 0.56 22.42 36.51
CA PRO A 310 -0.24 23.25 35.60
C PRO A 310 0.35 23.32 34.20
N ALA A 311 -0.55 23.32 33.24
CA ALA A 311 -0.29 23.48 31.81
C ALA A 311 0.54 24.76 31.56
N LYS A 312 1.71 24.62 30.95
CA LYS A 312 2.42 25.74 30.34
C LYS A 312 1.73 26.11 29.04
N ASN A 313 1.16 27.30 29.02
CA ASN A 313 0.61 27.96 27.84
C ASN A 313 1.69 28.09 26.78
N PHE A 314 1.44 27.55 25.62
CA PHE A 314 2.24 27.76 24.41
C PHE A 314 1.53 28.88 23.61
N GLU A 315 2.11 30.09 23.68
CA GLU A 315 1.70 31.21 22.81
C GLU A 315 2.17 30.95 21.38
N PRO A 316 1.34 31.22 20.34
CA PRO A 316 1.78 31.19 18.95
C PRO A 316 2.62 32.44 18.64
N PRO A 317 3.62 32.34 17.73
CA PRO A 317 4.43 33.49 17.34
C PRO A 317 3.60 34.52 16.57
N ALA A 318 3.89 35.76 16.86
CA ALA A 318 3.22 36.95 16.38
C ALA A 318 3.22 37.11 14.86
N SER A 319 2.08 37.59 14.37
CA SER A 319 1.82 38.01 13.00
C SER A 319 2.75 39.17 12.57
N ALA A 320 3.30 39.06 11.36
CA ALA A 320 3.93 40.18 10.65
C ALA A 320 2.88 41.03 9.92
N PRO A 321 3.14 42.33 9.64
CA PRO A 321 2.12 43.35 9.48
C PRO A 321 1.50 43.43 8.08
N SER A 322 0.23 43.83 8.09
CA SER A 322 -0.58 44.24 6.97
C SER A 322 -0.02 45.48 6.25
N GLY A 323 0.03 45.42 4.93
CA GLY A 323 0.21 46.58 4.06
C GLY A 323 -0.97 46.67 3.09
N ASP A 324 -1.74 47.76 3.23
CA ASP A 324 -2.85 48.17 2.39
C ASP A 324 -2.43 48.48 0.96
N ALA A 325 -3.30 48.15 -0.03
CA ALA A 325 -3.85 49.15 -0.96
C ALA A 325 -4.74 48.49 -2.05
N LEU A 326 -6.01 48.81 -1.98
CA LEU A 326 -6.93 49.41 -3.01
C LEU A 326 -7.10 48.66 -4.36
N ALA A 327 -8.26 48.14 -4.52
CA ALA A 327 -9.45 48.64 -5.27
C ALA A 327 -9.64 48.03 -6.66
N SER A 328 -10.74 47.48 -6.88
CA SER A 328 -12.00 47.73 -7.59
C SER A 328 -12.30 46.82 -8.78
N HIS A 329 -13.57 46.35 -8.76
CA HIS A 329 -14.51 46.03 -9.86
C HIS A 329 -14.10 44.86 -10.81
N GLU A 330 -14.94 43.92 -11.22
CA GLU A 330 -16.37 43.91 -11.51
C GLU A 330 -16.92 42.47 -11.60
N GLN A 331 -18.21 42.38 -11.53
CA GLN A 331 -19.11 41.22 -11.59
C GLN A 331 -19.01 40.39 -12.87
N GLY A 332 -19.25 39.06 -12.72
CA GLY A 332 -19.57 38.22 -13.86
C GLY A 332 -19.92 36.78 -13.49
N ARG A 333 -21.15 36.42 -13.59
CA ARG A 333 -21.92 35.21 -13.33
C ARG A 333 -21.42 33.93 -14.02
N ARG A 334 -21.68 32.80 -13.33
CA ARG A 334 -22.14 31.48 -13.80
C ARG A 334 -21.11 30.51 -14.38
N GLY A 335 -21.14 29.29 -13.81
CA GLY A 335 -20.89 28.03 -14.47
C GLY A 335 -20.32 26.97 -13.53
N GLU A 336 -21.15 26.05 -13.05
CA GLU A 336 -20.74 24.77 -12.50
C GLU A 336 -19.97 24.02 -13.59
N ALA A 337 -18.70 23.71 -13.31
CA ALA A 337 -17.96 22.70 -14.05
C ALA A 337 -16.91 22.12 -13.09
N GLY A 338 -16.82 20.77 -13.07
CA GLY A 338 -15.92 20.01 -12.21
C GLY A 338 -14.49 20.49 -12.29
N GLU A 339 -13.82 20.56 -11.15
CA GLU A 339 -12.39 20.79 -11.06
C GLU A 339 -11.62 19.61 -11.69
N GLU A 340 -11.36 19.73 -12.98
CA GLU A 340 -10.22 19.10 -13.64
C GLU A 340 -8.95 19.63 -12.95
N THR A 341 -8.08 18.70 -12.53
CA THR A 341 -6.72 19.01 -12.10
C THR A 341 -6.06 19.92 -13.12
N ALA A 342 -5.66 21.13 -12.70
CA ALA A 342 -5.09 22.15 -13.56
C ALA A 342 -3.97 21.57 -14.43
N PRO A 343 -3.99 21.77 -15.76
CA PRO A 343 -2.87 21.45 -16.62
C PRO A 343 -1.68 22.35 -16.23
N LEU A 344 -0.49 21.72 -16.11
CA LEU A 344 0.76 22.46 -16.02
C LEU A 344 0.80 23.52 -17.13
N ALA A 345 1.19 24.76 -16.79
CA ALA A 345 1.29 25.85 -17.73
C ALA A 345 2.14 25.44 -18.95
N PRO A 346 1.81 25.87 -20.17
CA PRO A 346 2.61 25.56 -21.35
C PRO A 346 3.98 26.24 -21.22
N GLY A 347 5.01 25.44 -20.84
CA GLY A 347 6.38 25.94 -20.67
C GLY A 347 7.32 25.03 -19.90
N ASP A 348 6.86 24.16 -19.00
CA ASP A 348 7.71 23.40 -18.09
C ASP A 348 7.73 21.86 -18.33
N TYR A 349 7.74 21.45 -19.59
CA TYR A 349 7.90 20.01 -19.91
C TYR A 349 9.38 19.61 -19.88
N THR A 350 9.95 19.46 -18.69
CA THR A 350 11.27 18.85 -18.49
C THR A 350 11.13 17.34 -18.30
N ALA A 351 12.17 16.56 -18.59
CA ALA A 351 12.16 15.12 -18.39
C ALA A 351 11.82 14.74 -16.93
N PRO A 352 12.36 15.41 -15.88
CA PRO A 352 11.98 15.13 -14.48
C PRO A 352 10.51 15.45 -14.17
N SER A 353 9.94 16.53 -14.70
CA SER A 353 8.54 16.89 -14.45
C SER A 353 7.58 15.89 -15.10
N LEU A 354 7.87 15.44 -16.32
CA LEU A 354 7.12 14.39 -17.00
C LEU A 354 7.24 13.03 -16.30
N ALA A 355 8.42 12.66 -15.80
CA ALA A 355 8.64 11.43 -15.04
C ALA A 355 7.83 11.42 -13.75
N ARG A 356 7.81 12.54 -13.01
CA ARG A 356 7.00 12.69 -11.79
C ARG A 356 5.50 12.55 -12.11
N LEU A 357 5.05 13.17 -13.19
CA LEU A 357 3.66 13.07 -13.62
C LEU A 357 3.33 11.65 -14.09
N ALA A 358 4.22 10.98 -14.82
CA ALA A 358 4.06 9.57 -15.21
C ALA A 358 3.89 8.66 -14.00
N ARG A 359 4.70 8.83 -12.94
CA ARG A 359 4.54 8.09 -11.67
C ARG A 359 3.20 8.36 -11.00
N LEU A 360 2.77 9.64 -10.97
CA LEU A 360 1.47 10.00 -10.40
C LEU A 360 0.32 9.31 -11.15
N TYR A 361 0.35 9.30 -12.48
CA TYR A 361 -0.67 8.63 -13.29
C TYR A 361 -0.61 7.11 -13.16
N ALA A 362 0.60 6.52 -13.08
CA ALA A 362 0.78 5.09 -12.81
C ALA A 362 0.17 4.71 -11.46
N ASN A 363 0.44 5.48 -10.40
CA ASN A 363 -0.12 5.28 -9.06
C ASN A 363 -1.66 5.43 -9.04
N GLN A 364 -2.23 6.22 -9.94
CA GLN A 364 -3.68 6.34 -10.14
C GLN A 364 -4.27 5.22 -11.01
N GLY A 365 -3.45 4.29 -11.49
CA GLY A 365 -3.88 3.23 -12.40
C GLY A 365 -4.10 3.67 -13.85
N LYS A 366 -3.81 4.93 -14.19
CA LYS A 366 -3.90 5.47 -15.56
C LYS A 366 -2.64 5.10 -16.35
N LEU A 367 -2.44 3.78 -16.53
CA LEU A 367 -1.18 3.24 -17.06
C LEU A 367 -0.89 3.68 -18.51
N GLY A 368 -1.92 3.83 -19.36
CA GLY A 368 -1.76 4.32 -20.73
C GLY A 368 -1.25 5.77 -20.78
N ASP A 369 -1.82 6.65 -19.94
CA ASP A 369 -1.36 8.03 -19.83
C ASP A 369 0.04 8.11 -19.23
N ALA A 370 0.32 7.29 -18.20
CA ALA A 370 1.64 7.18 -17.58
C ALA A 370 2.70 6.73 -18.59
N LEU A 371 2.39 5.73 -19.43
CA LEU A 371 3.25 5.24 -20.49
C LEU A 371 3.60 6.38 -21.46
N GLY A 372 2.60 7.09 -21.98
CA GLY A 372 2.81 8.20 -22.92
C GLY A 372 3.61 9.36 -22.34
N LEU A 373 3.45 9.66 -21.05
CA LEU A 373 4.25 10.69 -20.36
C LEU A 373 5.70 10.24 -20.15
N CYS A 374 5.90 8.97 -19.79
CA CYS A 374 7.23 8.38 -19.63
C CYS A 374 7.99 8.35 -20.96
N GLU A 375 7.34 7.98 -22.06
CA GLU A 375 7.94 8.02 -23.41
C GLU A 375 8.31 9.44 -23.83
N LYS A 376 7.48 10.45 -23.53
CA LYS A 376 7.84 11.86 -23.75
C LYS A 376 9.04 12.28 -22.93
N ALA A 377 9.14 11.87 -21.66
CA ALA A 377 10.31 12.13 -20.83
C ALA A 377 11.59 11.52 -21.44
N ILE A 378 11.52 10.29 -21.93
CA ILE A 378 12.61 9.60 -22.62
C ILE A 378 12.99 10.31 -23.93
N CYS A 379 12.03 10.87 -24.67
CA CYS A 379 12.35 11.66 -25.87
C CYS A 379 13.21 12.89 -25.56
N ILE A 380 13.04 13.49 -24.38
CA ILE A 380 13.80 14.64 -23.91
C ILE A 380 15.18 14.23 -23.39
N ASP A 381 15.23 13.14 -22.59
CA ASP A 381 16.47 12.63 -21.99
C ASP A 381 16.63 11.14 -22.26
N LYS A 382 17.23 10.83 -23.42
CA LYS A 382 17.40 9.45 -23.93
C LYS A 382 18.48 8.65 -23.22
N LEU A 383 19.32 9.29 -22.42
CA LEU A 383 20.44 8.65 -21.75
C LEU A 383 20.20 8.42 -20.25
N ASN A 384 19.04 8.77 -19.74
CA ASN A 384 18.69 8.62 -18.34
C ASN A 384 18.17 7.20 -18.05
N PRO A 385 18.92 6.33 -17.36
CA PRO A 385 18.51 4.97 -17.06
C PRO A 385 17.28 4.91 -16.18
N GLY A 386 17.08 5.88 -15.27
CA GLY A 386 15.91 5.97 -14.39
C GLY A 386 14.58 6.10 -15.14
N LEU A 387 14.57 6.75 -16.31
CA LEU A 387 13.36 6.84 -17.14
C LEU A 387 12.99 5.50 -17.78
N TYR A 388 13.98 4.72 -18.23
CA TYR A 388 13.74 3.37 -18.75
C TYR A 388 13.35 2.40 -17.64
N TYR A 389 13.86 2.61 -16.43
CA TYR A 389 13.42 1.84 -15.26
C TYR A 389 11.96 2.13 -14.91
N LEU A 390 11.55 3.41 -14.91
CA LEU A 390 10.15 3.81 -14.75
C LEU A 390 9.26 3.24 -15.86
N LEU A 391 9.72 3.29 -17.12
CA LEU A 391 9.02 2.70 -18.25
C LEU A 391 8.80 1.19 -18.03
N ALA A 392 9.84 0.48 -17.61
CA ALA A 392 9.77 -0.96 -17.33
C ALA A 392 8.77 -1.27 -16.20
N ALA A 393 8.72 -0.46 -15.15
CA ALA A 393 7.76 -0.61 -14.07
C ALA A 393 6.31 -0.44 -14.57
N ILE A 394 6.03 0.61 -15.35
CA ILE A 394 4.71 0.84 -15.96
C ILE A 394 4.32 -0.34 -16.87
N GLN A 395 5.24 -0.83 -17.69
CA GLN A 395 5.01 -1.98 -18.59
C GLN A 395 4.71 -3.27 -17.81
N GLN A 396 5.35 -3.51 -16.65
CA GLN A 396 5.03 -4.64 -15.78
C GLN A 396 3.59 -4.56 -15.25
N GLU A 397 3.19 -3.38 -14.79
CA GLU A 397 1.83 -3.16 -14.31
C GLU A 397 0.77 -3.32 -15.43
N MET A 398 1.15 -3.07 -16.68
CA MET A 398 0.30 -3.32 -17.85
C MET A 398 0.30 -4.80 -18.30
N GLY A 399 1.12 -5.66 -17.69
CA GLY A 399 1.31 -7.04 -18.12
C GLY A 399 2.18 -7.21 -19.36
N LEU A 400 2.84 -6.14 -19.84
CA LEU A 400 3.72 -6.13 -21.01
C LEU A 400 5.13 -6.62 -20.61
N LEU A 401 5.23 -7.90 -20.25
CA LEU A 401 6.43 -8.46 -19.59
C LEU A 401 7.66 -8.48 -20.51
N GLU A 402 7.49 -8.72 -21.79
CA GLU A 402 8.59 -8.75 -22.76
C GLU A 402 9.11 -7.33 -23.06
N GLU A 403 8.21 -6.35 -23.15
CA GLU A 403 8.54 -4.93 -23.28
C GLU A 403 9.32 -4.44 -22.06
N SER A 404 8.84 -4.78 -20.86
CA SER A 404 9.53 -4.47 -19.63
C SER A 404 10.93 -5.06 -19.56
N ALA A 405 11.10 -6.33 -19.98
CA ALA A 405 12.43 -6.94 -20.05
C ALA A 405 13.36 -6.18 -20.99
N ARG A 406 12.85 -5.70 -22.14
CA ARG A 406 13.64 -4.88 -23.07
C ARG A 406 14.04 -3.53 -22.46
N SER A 407 13.10 -2.88 -21.78
CA SER A 407 13.35 -1.61 -21.09
C SER A 407 14.40 -1.78 -19.99
N LEU A 408 14.31 -2.84 -19.17
CA LEU A 408 15.32 -3.16 -18.14
C LEU A 408 16.71 -3.46 -18.73
N LYS A 409 16.77 -4.17 -19.84
CA LYS A 409 18.05 -4.38 -20.56
C LYS A 409 18.62 -3.06 -21.09
N ARG A 410 17.76 -2.12 -21.49
CA ARG A 410 18.21 -0.76 -21.87
C ARG A 410 18.75 0.01 -20.68
N VAL A 411 18.15 -0.13 -19.49
CA VAL A 411 18.72 0.42 -18.24
C VAL A 411 20.14 -0.06 -18.05
N LEU A 412 20.38 -1.38 -18.08
CA LEU A 412 21.70 -1.98 -17.86
C LEU A 412 22.72 -1.67 -18.98
N TYR A 413 22.23 -1.36 -20.19
CA TYR A 413 23.12 -0.87 -21.26
C TYR A 413 23.59 0.56 -20.98
N LEU A 414 22.75 1.41 -20.40
CA LEU A 414 23.06 2.80 -20.06
C LEU A 414 23.85 2.90 -18.75
N ASP A 415 23.50 2.05 -17.80
CA ASP A 415 24.13 1.96 -16.49
C ASP A 415 24.27 0.48 -16.07
N PRO A 416 25.45 -0.14 -16.30
CA PRO A 416 25.70 -1.52 -15.91
C PRO A 416 25.70 -1.78 -14.40
N GLU A 417 25.72 -0.73 -13.58
CA GLU A 417 25.72 -0.83 -12.12
C GLU A 417 24.32 -0.63 -11.50
N PHE A 418 23.29 -0.41 -12.32
CA PHE A 418 21.92 -0.18 -11.88
C PHE A 418 21.33 -1.44 -11.21
N VAL A 419 21.51 -1.52 -9.89
CA VAL A 419 21.19 -2.70 -9.06
C VAL A 419 19.73 -3.13 -9.22
N LEU A 420 18.81 -2.15 -9.19
CA LEU A 420 17.38 -2.42 -9.23
C LEU A 420 16.92 -3.05 -10.58
N ALA A 421 17.65 -2.78 -11.66
CA ALA A 421 17.32 -3.39 -12.95
C ALA A 421 17.67 -4.88 -13.00
N TYR A 422 18.80 -5.29 -12.40
CA TYR A 422 19.13 -6.71 -12.22
C TYR A 422 18.09 -7.42 -11.35
N PHE A 423 17.72 -6.79 -10.25
CA PHE A 423 16.70 -7.35 -9.35
C PHE A 423 15.36 -7.54 -10.09
N ALA A 424 14.89 -6.50 -10.81
CA ALA A 424 13.63 -6.54 -11.56
C ALA A 424 13.66 -7.60 -12.67
N LEU A 425 14.78 -7.78 -13.40
CA LEU A 425 14.95 -8.86 -14.38
C LEU A 425 14.92 -10.23 -13.72
N GLY A 426 15.55 -10.38 -12.54
CA GLY A 426 15.53 -11.61 -11.77
C GLY A 426 14.12 -12.01 -11.34
N ASP A 427 13.34 -11.06 -10.84
CA ASP A 427 11.96 -11.29 -10.45
C ASP A 427 11.05 -11.59 -11.66
N LEU A 428 11.24 -10.89 -12.78
CA LEU A 428 10.52 -11.14 -14.01
C LEU A 428 10.76 -12.55 -14.55
N ALA A 429 12.04 -12.98 -14.59
CA ALA A 429 12.41 -14.33 -15.00
C ALA A 429 11.83 -15.40 -14.05
N ARG A 430 11.80 -15.13 -12.73
CA ARG A 430 11.18 -16.01 -11.73
C ARG A 430 9.68 -16.21 -11.99
N ARG A 431 8.95 -15.12 -12.25
CA ARG A 431 7.51 -15.17 -12.58
C ARG A 431 7.22 -15.97 -13.86
N GLN A 432 8.15 -15.95 -14.79
CA GLN A 432 8.05 -16.70 -16.05
C GLN A 432 8.57 -18.15 -15.93
N GLY A 433 8.93 -18.62 -14.73
CA GLY A 433 9.46 -19.96 -14.51
C GLY A 433 10.89 -20.19 -15.04
N ARG A 434 11.58 -19.11 -15.48
CA ARG A 434 12.95 -19.17 -15.99
C ARG A 434 13.97 -19.12 -14.84
N THR A 435 14.01 -20.18 -14.03
CA THR A 435 14.75 -20.25 -12.77
C THR A 435 16.25 -19.99 -12.92
N GLY A 436 16.90 -20.52 -13.96
CA GLY A 436 18.33 -20.31 -14.21
C GLY A 436 18.67 -18.86 -14.54
N GLU A 437 17.83 -18.19 -15.35
CA GLU A 437 18.00 -16.77 -15.68
C GLU A 437 17.72 -15.88 -14.46
N SER A 438 16.67 -16.20 -13.70
CA SER A 438 16.34 -15.51 -12.45
C SER A 438 17.52 -15.53 -11.48
N ARG A 439 18.10 -16.71 -11.23
CA ARG A 439 19.25 -16.87 -10.34
C ARG A 439 20.43 -16.03 -10.80
N LYS A 440 20.77 -16.07 -12.09
CA LYS A 440 21.87 -15.30 -12.66
C LYS A 440 21.68 -13.79 -12.45
N GLN A 441 20.46 -13.28 -12.66
CA GLN A 441 20.16 -11.86 -12.49
C GLN A 441 20.24 -11.44 -11.00
N PHE A 442 19.79 -12.28 -10.08
CA PHE A 442 19.93 -12.02 -8.65
C PHE A 442 21.41 -12.07 -8.20
N GLU A 443 22.23 -12.97 -8.74
CA GLU A 443 23.68 -13.00 -8.48
C GLU A 443 24.36 -11.73 -9.00
N ASN A 444 23.98 -11.23 -10.18
CA ASN A 444 24.45 -9.96 -10.72
C ASN A 444 24.05 -8.79 -9.80
N ALA A 445 22.80 -8.76 -9.31
CA ALA A 445 22.34 -7.75 -8.39
C ALA A 445 23.15 -7.75 -7.08
N LEU A 446 23.44 -8.92 -6.50
CA LEU A 446 24.26 -9.05 -5.30
C LEU A 446 25.71 -8.60 -5.55
N SER A 447 26.25 -8.88 -6.73
CA SER A 447 27.59 -8.43 -7.13
C SER A 447 27.67 -6.92 -7.26
N ALA A 448 26.65 -6.27 -7.83
CA ALA A 448 26.57 -4.83 -7.93
C ALA A 448 26.39 -4.17 -6.56
N ILE A 449 25.57 -4.75 -5.66
CA ILE A 449 25.37 -4.29 -4.28
C ILE A 449 26.67 -4.33 -3.45
N ALA A 450 27.57 -5.28 -3.70
CA ALA A 450 28.76 -5.47 -2.89
C ALA A 450 29.69 -4.23 -2.87
N ARG A 451 29.46 -3.25 -3.73
CA ARG A 451 30.20 -1.96 -3.79
C ARG A 451 29.65 -0.91 -2.82
N TYR A 452 28.44 -1.10 -2.32
CA TYR A 452 27.79 -0.20 -1.38
C TYR A 452 28.03 -0.66 0.05
N GLY A 453 28.13 0.28 0.99
CA GLY A 453 28.06 -0.02 2.42
C GLY A 453 26.69 -0.60 2.79
N GLN A 454 26.62 -1.42 3.84
CA GLN A 454 25.34 -2.07 4.22
C GLN A 454 24.20 -1.06 4.46
N ASP A 455 24.54 0.08 5.06
CA ASP A 455 23.60 1.14 5.43
C ASP A 455 23.49 2.23 4.34
N GLU A 456 24.22 2.08 3.25
CA GLU A 456 24.22 3.02 2.14
C GLU A 456 22.94 2.87 1.32
N LEU A 457 22.29 3.99 1.05
CA LEU A 457 21.06 4.03 0.23
C LEU A 457 21.40 3.77 -1.23
N ILE A 458 20.63 2.90 -1.85
CA ILE A 458 20.70 2.70 -3.30
C ILE A 458 20.11 3.96 -3.97
N ALA A 459 20.94 4.70 -4.69
CA ALA A 459 20.56 5.99 -5.29
C ALA A 459 19.33 5.89 -6.18
N GLU A 460 19.22 4.82 -6.96
CA GLU A 460 18.13 4.54 -7.89
C GLU A 460 16.80 4.22 -7.17
N SER A 461 16.85 3.93 -5.89
CA SER A 461 15.68 3.69 -5.05
C SER A 461 15.03 4.98 -4.52
N GLU A 462 15.52 6.16 -4.94
CA GLU A 462 15.08 7.47 -4.42
C GLU A 462 15.22 7.59 -2.88
N GLY A 463 16.23 6.95 -2.32
CA GLY A 463 16.48 6.95 -0.87
C GLY A 463 15.58 6.00 -0.07
N ILE A 464 14.95 5.03 -0.75
CA ILE A 464 13.94 4.15 -0.13
C ILE A 464 14.55 2.88 0.49
N ILE A 465 15.66 2.36 -0.08
CA ILE A 465 16.23 1.07 0.35
C ILE A 465 17.74 1.14 0.49
N THR A 466 18.26 0.56 1.58
CA THR A 466 19.71 0.37 1.78
C THR A 466 20.21 -0.87 1.04
N ALA A 467 21.51 -0.86 0.73
CA ALA A 467 22.17 -1.98 0.07
C ALA A 467 22.07 -3.28 0.86
N GLY A 468 22.22 -3.23 2.17
CA GLY A 468 22.06 -4.39 3.07
C GLY A 468 20.66 -4.99 2.97
N ARG A 469 19.63 -4.14 3.02
CA ARG A 469 18.22 -4.58 2.90
C ARG A 469 17.89 -5.18 1.54
N LEU A 470 18.35 -4.55 0.46
CA LEU A 470 18.15 -5.10 -0.87
C LEU A 470 18.84 -6.45 -1.04
N ALA A 471 20.06 -6.60 -0.50
CA ALA A 471 20.78 -7.86 -0.51
C ALA A 471 20.04 -8.99 0.24
N GLU A 472 19.39 -8.68 1.36
CA GLU A 472 18.55 -9.63 2.09
C GLU A 472 17.35 -10.10 1.25
N ILE A 473 16.63 -9.16 0.64
CA ILE A 473 15.48 -9.45 -0.23
C ILE A 473 15.91 -10.35 -1.40
N ILE A 474 17.04 -10.05 -2.03
CA ILE A 474 17.58 -10.85 -3.14
C ILE A 474 17.89 -12.28 -2.67
N ARG A 475 18.61 -12.44 -1.55
CA ARG A 475 18.96 -13.77 -1.02
C ARG A 475 17.71 -14.59 -0.67
N GLU A 476 16.66 -13.94 -0.18
CA GLU A 476 15.40 -14.61 0.13
C GLU A 476 14.67 -15.08 -1.14
N ASN A 477 14.62 -14.24 -2.17
CA ASN A 477 14.08 -14.63 -3.47
C ASN A 477 14.87 -15.78 -4.12
N MET A 478 16.19 -15.80 -3.98
CA MET A 478 17.04 -16.91 -4.47
C MET A 478 16.76 -18.22 -3.73
N ARG A 479 16.50 -18.21 -2.43
CA ARG A 479 16.12 -19.42 -1.66
C ARG A 479 14.79 -19.99 -2.16
N GLY A 480 13.84 -19.12 -2.51
CA GLY A 480 12.56 -19.53 -3.09
C GLY A 480 12.70 -20.20 -4.47
N VAL A 481 13.69 -19.77 -5.27
CA VAL A 481 14.00 -20.36 -6.59
C VAL A 481 14.69 -21.72 -6.47
N ALA A 482 15.43 -21.98 -5.40
CA ALA A 482 16.11 -23.26 -5.17
C ALA A 482 15.19 -24.37 -4.62
N ALA A 483 13.99 -24.00 -4.16
CA ALA A 483 13.02 -24.92 -3.55
C ALA A 483 11.86 -25.28 -4.53
N SER A 484 11.81 -24.69 -5.70
CA SER A 484 10.89 -24.97 -6.80
C SER A 484 11.60 -25.73 -7.93
#